data_eb5051b5f80a95486903eefd299913a8
#
_entry.id   eb5051b5f80a95486903eefd299913a8
#
_cell.length_a   1.000
_cell.length_b   1.000
_cell.length_c   1.000
_cell.angle_alpha   90.00
_cell.angle_beta   90.00
_cell.angle_gamma   90.00
#
_symmetry.space_group_name_H-M   'P 1'
#
loop_
_entity.id
_entity.type
_entity.pdbx_description
1 polymer ?
#
loop_
_entity_poly.entity_id
_entity_poly.type
_entity_poly.pdbx_seq_one_letter_code
_entity_poly.pdbx_strand_id
1 'polypeptide(L)'
;MTIRRVVPNIESGAVEESREFYERLGFEEVMNQGWIVTLASPSVPTAQVSFMTGDKTGPVVPDISVEVEDVDAVYEAVRKSGAEIVHPLQDEEWGVRRFFVRDPNGRVVNVLNHR
;
A
#
# COMPACT_ATOMS: atom_id res chain seq x y z
N MET A 1 -1.65 8.18 17.03
CA MET A 1 -2.12 7.18 16.03
C MET A 1 -1.04 6.15 15.83
N THR A 2 -1.39 4.88 15.75
CA THR A 2 -0.40 3.80 15.65
C THR A 2 -0.23 3.37 14.22
N ILE A 3 1.00 3.47 13.72
CA ILE A 3 1.38 2.95 12.41
C ILE A 3 1.92 1.52 12.62
N ARG A 4 1.38 0.57 11.85
CA ARG A 4 1.74 -0.84 11.96
C ARG A 4 2.76 -1.27 10.90
N ARG A 5 2.73 -0.66 9.72
CA ARG A 5 3.54 -1.12 8.60
C ARG A 5 3.60 -0.03 7.54
N VAL A 6 4.74 0.06 6.85
CA VAL A 6 4.92 0.95 5.70
C VAL A 6 5.49 0.11 4.56
N VAL A 7 4.84 0.17 3.39
CA VAL A 7 5.21 -0.64 2.22
C VAL A 7 5.34 0.27 1.00
N PRO A 8 6.51 0.38 0.39
CA PRO A 8 6.62 1.02 -0.93
C PRO A 8 5.92 0.14 -1.98
N ASN A 9 5.18 0.76 -2.88
CA ASN A 9 4.52 0.10 -3.99
C ASN A 9 5.18 0.53 -5.28
N ILE A 10 5.53 -0.43 -6.13
CA ILE A 10 6.14 -0.16 -7.42
C ILE A 10 5.16 -0.59 -8.50
N GLU A 11 4.73 0.35 -9.32
CA GLU A 11 3.94 0.03 -10.51
C GLU A 11 4.85 -0.66 -11.51
N SER A 12 4.45 -1.82 -12.00
CA SER A 12 5.35 -2.66 -12.78
C SER A 12 4.61 -3.38 -13.90
N GLY A 13 5.18 -3.32 -15.11
CA GLY A 13 4.82 -4.21 -16.21
C GLY A 13 5.69 -5.46 -16.26
N ALA A 14 6.56 -5.66 -15.25
CA ALA A 14 7.55 -6.74 -15.21
C ALA A 14 7.57 -7.37 -13.81
N VAL A 15 6.40 -7.83 -13.33
CA VAL A 15 6.24 -8.32 -11.95
C VAL A 15 7.12 -9.55 -11.68
N GLU A 16 7.16 -10.51 -12.61
CA GLU A 16 7.97 -11.72 -12.42
C GLU A 16 9.47 -11.42 -12.36
N GLU A 17 9.97 -10.59 -13.27
CA GLU A 17 11.38 -10.20 -13.28
C GLU A 17 11.71 -9.39 -12.02
N SER A 18 10.79 -8.54 -11.56
CA SER A 18 10.96 -7.78 -10.33
C SER A 18 11.03 -8.70 -9.12
N ARG A 19 10.11 -9.68 -9.04
CA ARG A 19 10.10 -10.67 -7.97
C ARG A 19 11.43 -11.42 -7.92
N GLU A 20 11.90 -11.92 -9.05
CA GLU A 20 13.18 -12.64 -9.12
C GLU A 20 14.35 -11.77 -8.67
N PHE A 21 14.38 -10.50 -9.10
CA PHE A 21 15.43 -9.57 -8.71
C PHE A 21 15.48 -9.38 -7.19
N TYR A 22 14.32 -9.08 -6.59
CA TYR A 22 14.25 -8.81 -5.14
C TYR A 22 14.46 -10.08 -4.31
N GLU A 23 14.05 -11.25 -4.81
CA GLU A 23 14.36 -12.52 -4.15
C GLU A 23 15.87 -12.75 -4.03
N ARG A 24 16.65 -12.30 -5.04
CA ARG A 24 18.10 -12.36 -4.96
C ARG A 24 18.69 -11.47 -3.87
N LEU A 25 17.95 -10.44 -3.45
CA LEU A 25 18.34 -9.60 -2.31
C LEU A 25 18.00 -10.24 -0.96
N GLY A 26 17.20 -11.29 -0.96
CA GLY A 26 16.80 -11.99 0.24
C GLY A 26 15.33 -11.88 0.61
N PHE A 27 14.51 -11.22 -0.21
CA PHE A 27 13.06 -11.15 0.03
C PHE A 27 12.38 -12.47 -0.31
N GLU A 28 11.24 -12.72 0.33
CA GLU A 28 10.37 -13.86 0.05
C GLU A 28 8.95 -13.39 -0.21
N GLU A 29 8.25 -14.06 -1.13
CA GLU A 29 6.87 -13.74 -1.43
C GLU A 29 5.96 -14.09 -0.25
N VAL A 30 5.14 -13.15 0.19
CA VAL A 30 4.18 -13.33 1.30
C VAL A 30 2.74 -13.14 0.86
N MET A 31 2.50 -12.54 -0.30
CA MET A 31 1.15 -12.35 -0.84
C MET A 31 1.22 -12.26 -2.36
N ASN A 32 0.24 -12.87 -3.03
CA ASN A 32 0.09 -12.78 -4.47
C ASN A 32 -1.40 -12.84 -4.81
N GLN A 33 -1.95 -11.74 -5.30
CA GLN A 33 -3.35 -11.64 -5.74
C GLN A 33 -3.44 -11.42 -7.26
N GLY A 34 -2.36 -11.70 -7.99
CA GLY A 34 -2.29 -11.50 -9.42
C GLY A 34 -1.92 -10.07 -9.80
N TRP A 35 -2.74 -9.10 -9.42
CA TRP A 35 -2.49 -7.67 -9.70
C TRP A 35 -1.53 -7.03 -8.70
N ILE A 36 -1.28 -7.67 -7.57
CA ILE A 36 -0.33 -7.23 -6.56
C ILE A 36 0.43 -8.43 -6.01
N VAL A 37 1.74 -8.29 -5.92
CA VAL A 37 2.64 -9.27 -5.29
C VAL A 37 3.44 -8.54 -4.23
N THR A 38 3.45 -9.06 -3.00
CA THR A 38 4.19 -8.47 -1.89
C THR A 38 5.29 -9.42 -1.45
N LEU A 39 6.49 -8.87 -1.32
CA LEU A 39 7.66 -9.58 -0.81
C LEU A 39 8.04 -8.99 0.56
N ALA A 40 8.58 -9.82 1.44
CA ALA A 40 8.97 -9.41 2.78
C ALA A 40 10.34 -9.99 3.14
N SER A 41 11.00 -9.33 4.09
CA SER A 41 12.20 -9.87 4.71
C SER A 41 11.82 -11.03 5.63
N PRO A 42 12.46 -12.21 5.52
CA PRO A 42 12.19 -13.33 6.44
C PRO A 42 12.55 -13.01 7.88
N SER A 43 13.56 -12.15 8.09
CA SER A 43 14.05 -11.81 9.44
C SER A 43 13.32 -10.61 10.04
N VAL A 44 12.78 -9.72 9.20
CA VAL A 44 12.02 -8.54 9.63
C VAL A 44 10.76 -8.46 8.78
N PRO A 45 9.69 -9.21 9.14
CA PRO A 45 8.52 -9.36 8.26
C PRO A 45 7.75 -8.08 7.92
N THR A 46 7.97 -6.99 8.65
CA THR A 46 7.37 -5.69 8.34
C THR A 46 8.15 -4.91 7.29
N ALA A 47 9.35 -5.34 6.92
CA ALA A 47 10.11 -4.77 5.83
C ALA A 47 9.64 -5.41 4.53
N GLN A 48 8.81 -4.68 3.78
CA GLN A 48 8.11 -5.21 2.61
C GLN A 48 8.23 -4.29 1.42
N VAL A 49 8.01 -4.86 0.23
CA VAL A 49 7.87 -4.14 -1.02
C VAL A 49 6.77 -4.82 -1.83
N SER A 50 5.93 -4.05 -2.51
CA SER A 50 4.87 -4.60 -3.37
C SER A 50 5.08 -4.15 -4.81
N PHE A 51 4.72 -5.04 -5.74
CA PHE A 51 4.71 -4.76 -7.18
C PHE A 51 3.28 -4.88 -7.68
N MET A 52 2.79 -3.84 -8.38
CA MET A 52 1.40 -3.77 -8.80
C MET A 52 1.32 -3.50 -10.29
N THR A 53 0.50 -4.27 -11.02
CA THR A 53 0.21 -4.00 -12.43
C THR A 53 -0.82 -2.88 -12.58
N GLY A 54 -1.57 -2.61 -11.54
CA GLY A 54 -2.59 -1.59 -11.43
C GLY A 54 -3.21 -1.69 -10.05
N ASP A 55 -4.18 -0.84 -9.75
CA ASP A 55 -4.96 -0.97 -8.52
C ASP A 55 -6.36 -1.42 -8.88
N LYS A 56 -6.87 -2.45 -8.21
CA LYS A 56 -8.11 -3.13 -8.57
C LYS A 56 -9.32 -2.19 -8.56
N THR A 57 -9.39 -1.28 -7.62
CA THR A 57 -10.53 -0.35 -7.47
C THR A 57 -10.12 1.11 -7.35
N GLY A 58 -8.84 1.39 -7.15
CA GLY A 58 -8.35 2.75 -7.00
C GLY A 58 -8.06 3.41 -8.36
N PRO A 59 -8.04 4.73 -8.40
CA PRO A 59 -7.81 5.47 -9.65
C PRO A 59 -6.36 5.43 -10.13
N VAL A 60 -5.42 5.13 -9.25
CA VAL A 60 -3.98 5.07 -9.53
C VAL A 60 -3.34 4.01 -8.66
N VAL A 61 -2.12 3.59 -9.00
CA VAL A 61 -1.28 2.79 -8.09
C VAL A 61 -0.70 3.76 -7.07
N PRO A 62 -0.97 3.56 -5.77
CA PRO A 62 -0.37 4.44 -4.76
C PRO A 62 1.13 4.19 -4.64
N ASP A 63 1.89 5.25 -4.35
CA ASP A 63 3.35 5.17 -4.24
C ASP A 63 3.79 4.43 -2.98
N ILE A 64 3.01 4.57 -1.89
CA ILE A 64 3.34 4.00 -0.60
C ILE A 64 2.06 3.61 0.12
N SER A 65 2.09 2.50 0.84
CA SER A 65 0.99 2.07 1.70
C SER A 65 1.40 2.18 3.15
N VAL A 66 0.53 2.78 3.96
CA VAL A 66 0.73 2.94 5.41
C VAL A 66 -0.43 2.24 6.11
N GLU A 67 -0.13 1.13 6.76
CA GLU A 67 -1.12 0.41 7.56
C GLU A 67 -1.18 1.02 8.95
N VAL A 68 -2.38 1.40 9.37
CA VAL A 68 -2.63 2.04 10.66
C VAL A 68 -3.61 1.22 11.48
N GLU A 69 -3.67 1.49 12.77
CA GLU A 69 -4.61 0.80 13.67
C GLU A 69 -6.05 1.29 13.47
N ASP A 70 -6.24 2.60 13.28
CA ASP A 70 -7.57 3.21 13.16
C ASP A 70 -7.61 4.14 11.94
N VAL A 71 -7.99 3.56 10.81
CA VAL A 71 -8.02 4.31 9.55
C VAL A 71 -9.07 5.43 9.55
N ASP A 72 -10.18 5.24 10.26
CA ASP A 72 -11.24 6.27 10.34
C ASP A 72 -10.72 7.53 11.04
N ALA A 73 -9.99 7.37 12.15
CA ALA A 73 -9.41 8.49 12.86
C ALA A 73 -8.36 9.22 12.03
N VAL A 74 -7.52 8.47 11.32
CA VAL A 74 -6.51 9.07 10.42
C VAL A 74 -7.19 9.82 9.28
N TYR A 75 -8.23 9.24 8.69
CA TYR A 75 -8.99 9.87 7.60
C TYR A 75 -9.57 11.23 8.04
N GLU A 76 -10.19 11.30 9.21
CA GLU A 76 -10.76 12.55 9.72
C GLU A 76 -9.69 13.61 9.94
N ALA A 77 -8.55 13.23 10.53
CA ALA A 77 -7.43 14.17 10.75
C ALA A 77 -6.89 14.71 9.43
N VAL A 78 -6.69 13.84 8.45
CA VAL A 78 -6.16 14.20 7.12
C VAL A 78 -7.16 15.07 6.36
N ARG A 79 -8.44 14.70 6.38
CA ARG A 79 -9.51 15.46 5.72
C ARG A 79 -9.60 16.88 6.27
N LYS A 80 -9.54 17.04 7.60
CA LYS A 80 -9.58 18.34 8.27
C LYS A 80 -8.38 19.23 7.94
N SER A 81 -7.25 18.61 7.59
CA SER A 81 -6.05 19.37 7.19
C SER A 81 -6.16 20.00 5.80
N GLY A 82 -7.18 19.62 5.04
CA GLY A 82 -7.38 20.12 3.68
C GLY A 82 -6.58 19.38 2.62
N ALA A 83 -5.94 18.26 2.97
CA ALA A 83 -5.20 17.45 2.00
C ALA A 83 -6.14 16.86 0.95
N GLU A 84 -5.64 16.68 -0.26
CA GLU A 84 -6.43 16.14 -1.38
C GLU A 84 -6.70 14.64 -1.19
N ILE A 85 -7.97 14.27 -1.03
CA ILE A 85 -8.38 12.86 -0.98
C ILE A 85 -8.51 12.37 -2.42
N VAL A 86 -7.66 11.42 -2.81
CA VAL A 86 -7.60 10.86 -4.16
C VAL A 86 -8.57 9.70 -4.32
N HIS A 87 -8.80 8.94 -3.24
CA HIS A 87 -9.71 7.81 -3.22
C HIS A 87 -10.41 7.85 -1.86
N PRO A 88 -11.76 7.95 -1.81
CA PRO A 88 -12.46 8.14 -0.54
C PRO A 88 -12.37 6.90 0.34
N LEU A 89 -12.52 7.11 1.66
CA LEU A 89 -12.51 6.04 2.64
C LEU A 89 -13.64 5.05 2.33
N GLN A 90 -13.28 3.78 2.17
CA GLN A 90 -14.24 2.73 1.86
C GLN A 90 -13.67 1.36 2.19
N ASP A 91 -14.58 0.40 2.34
CA ASP A 91 -14.23 -1.01 2.48
C ASP A 91 -13.98 -1.60 1.10
N GLU A 92 -12.90 -2.34 0.97
CA GLU A 92 -12.56 -3.07 -0.26
C GLU A 92 -12.87 -4.55 -0.08
N GLU A 93 -13.24 -5.22 -1.15
CA GLU A 93 -13.68 -6.63 -1.08
C GLU A 93 -12.60 -7.61 -0.64
N TRP A 94 -11.31 -7.25 -0.75
CA TRP A 94 -10.19 -8.11 -0.33
C TRP A 94 -9.80 -7.92 1.14
N GLY A 95 -10.67 -7.34 1.95
CA GLY A 95 -10.52 -7.34 3.41
C GLY A 95 -9.76 -6.16 3.98
N VAL A 96 -9.68 -5.04 3.27
CA VAL A 96 -9.10 -3.80 3.78
C VAL A 96 -10.12 -2.68 3.79
N ARG A 97 -9.94 -1.71 4.67
CA ARG A 97 -10.62 -0.42 4.66
C ARG A 97 -9.55 0.62 4.44
N ARG A 98 -9.71 1.48 3.43
CA ARG A 98 -8.63 2.37 3.00
C ARG A 98 -9.11 3.67 2.37
N PHE A 99 -8.19 4.63 2.28
CA PHE A 99 -8.34 5.83 1.45
C PHE A 99 -6.97 6.19 0.87
N PHE A 100 -6.99 6.98 -0.20
CA PHE A 100 -5.77 7.53 -0.78
C PHE A 100 -5.74 9.03 -0.54
N VAL A 101 -4.57 9.57 -0.22
CA VAL A 101 -4.35 11.00 -0.03
C VAL A 101 -3.07 11.40 -0.74
N ARG A 102 -3.04 12.62 -1.29
CA ARG A 102 -1.84 13.14 -1.94
C ARG A 102 -0.98 13.87 -0.90
N ASP A 103 0.31 13.54 -0.86
CA ASP A 103 1.23 14.21 0.03
C ASP A 103 1.74 15.53 -0.58
N PRO A 104 2.53 16.37 0.16
CA PRO A 104 3.03 17.64 -0.38
C PRO A 104 3.94 17.51 -1.59
N ASN A 105 4.49 16.33 -1.87
CA ASN A 105 5.35 16.07 -3.02
C ASN A 105 4.58 15.57 -4.25
N GLY A 106 3.25 15.49 -4.15
CA GLY A 106 2.41 14.97 -5.21
C GLY A 106 2.32 13.45 -5.24
N ARG A 107 2.89 12.76 -4.26
CA ARG A 107 2.82 11.30 -4.17
C ARG A 107 1.51 10.85 -3.55
N VAL A 108 1.02 9.71 -3.98
CA VAL A 108 -0.23 9.15 -3.48
C VAL A 108 0.08 8.15 -2.38
N VAL A 109 -0.52 8.37 -1.22
CA VAL A 109 -0.37 7.51 -0.05
C VAL A 109 -1.66 6.74 0.15
N ASN A 110 -1.56 5.41 0.19
CA ASN A 110 -2.65 4.53 0.56
C ASN A 110 -2.60 4.33 2.08
N VAL A 111 -3.64 4.77 2.78
CA VAL A 111 -3.75 4.57 4.23
C VAL A 111 -4.83 3.52 4.47
N LEU A 112 -4.49 2.46 5.18
CA LEU A 112 -5.37 1.30 5.31
C LEU A 112 -5.30 0.65 6.69
N ASN A 113 -6.37 -0.08 7.02
CA ASN A 113 -6.30 -1.12 8.03
C ASN A 113 -6.96 -2.40 7.49
N HIS A 114 -6.55 -3.55 7.99
CA HIS A 114 -7.19 -4.82 7.66
C HIS A 114 -8.46 -4.98 8.49
N ARG A 115 -9.47 -5.55 7.88
CA ARG A 115 -10.77 -5.78 8.53
C ARG A 115 -10.88 -7.17 9.12
#